data_b6e62eaf1531735d0320a559927621cd
#
_entry.id   b6e62eaf1531735d0320a559927621cd
#
_cell.length_a   1.000
_cell.length_b   1.000
_cell.length_c   1.000
_cell.angle_alpha   90.00
_cell.angle_beta   90.00
_cell.angle_gamma   90.00
#
_symmetry.space_group_name_H-M   'P 1'
#
loop_
_entity.id
_entity.type
_entity.pdbx_description
1 polymer ?
#
loop_
_entity_poly.entity_id
_entity_poly.type
_entity_poly.pdbx_seq_one_letter_code
_entity_poly.pdbx_strand_id
1 'polypeptide(L)'
;MNHKLIALALCLGSTGWSLAAQPLLTPAAVQPLLKNPQVRVIDIREPKGFDAAHIPGAVNAPYGKWRGPASNPGELPDQAKLVALVQSLGLTPQTHAVVVSTGKDATDFGAMARVYWTLKSLGLTELSIVNGGMQAWDAAKLPTSTTAVQVAPSQYAPTFDARWLATRDDVQQHVKLSNAVLVDSRPDAFYQGKTQAP
;
A
#
# COMPACT_ATOMS: atom_id res chain seq x y z
N MET A 1 -30.59 -36.43 -48.63
CA MET A 1 -29.41 -36.61 -47.73
C MET A 1 -29.02 -35.25 -47.19
N ASN A 2 -29.43 -34.99 -45.91
CA ASN A 2 -29.21 -33.67 -45.28
C ASN A 2 -27.96 -33.75 -44.40
N HIS A 3 -26.91 -33.06 -44.76
CA HIS A 3 -25.69 -32.94 -43.93
C HIS A 3 -25.84 -31.72 -43.01
N LYS A 4 -26.07 -31.99 -41.72
CA LYS A 4 -26.02 -30.95 -40.67
C LYS A 4 -24.56 -30.71 -40.29
N LEU A 5 -24.03 -29.55 -40.65
CA LEU A 5 -22.75 -29.04 -40.17
C LEU A 5 -22.94 -28.62 -38.68
N ILE A 6 -22.28 -29.29 -37.75
CA ILE A 6 -22.15 -28.87 -36.35
C ILE A 6 -20.92 -27.97 -36.27
N ALA A 7 -21.17 -26.67 -36.08
CA ALA A 7 -20.10 -25.72 -35.78
C ALA A 7 -19.72 -25.83 -34.29
N LEU A 8 -18.54 -26.37 -34.00
CA LEU A 8 -17.95 -26.42 -32.67
C LEU A 8 -17.31 -25.05 -32.37
N ALA A 9 -17.97 -24.23 -31.54
CA ALA A 9 -17.41 -22.97 -31.06
C ALA A 9 -16.38 -23.27 -29.97
N LEU A 10 -15.09 -23.14 -30.31
CA LEU A 10 -14.00 -23.17 -29.32
C LEU A 10 -14.03 -21.84 -28.53
N CYS A 11 -14.58 -21.88 -27.32
CA CYS A 11 -14.37 -20.80 -26.34
C CYS A 11 -12.91 -20.85 -25.85
N LEU A 12 -12.02 -20.05 -26.46
CA LEU A 12 -10.70 -19.77 -25.91
C LEU A 12 -10.90 -18.91 -24.64
N GLY A 13 -11.02 -19.57 -23.49
CA GLY A 13 -10.92 -18.93 -22.20
C GLY A 13 -9.52 -18.37 -22.03
N SER A 14 -9.33 -17.07 -22.20
CA SER A 14 -8.11 -16.38 -21.78
C SER A 14 -7.99 -16.47 -20.26
N THR A 15 -7.25 -17.47 -19.76
CA THR A 15 -6.76 -17.48 -18.39
C THR A 15 -5.72 -16.36 -18.31
N GLY A 16 -6.18 -15.14 -18.04
CA GLY A 16 -5.32 -14.04 -17.70
C GLY A 16 -4.58 -14.42 -16.41
N TRP A 17 -3.31 -14.70 -16.51
CA TRP A 17 -2.43 -14.79 -15.36
C TRP A 17 -2.37 -13.38 -14.78
N SER A 18 -3.07 -13.16 -13.67
CA SER A 18 -2.89 -11.94 -12.88
C SER A 18 -1.49 -12.01 -12.28
N LEU A 19 -0.54 -11.32 -12.92
CA LEU A 19 0.74 -11.06 -12.29
C LEU A 19 0.45 -10.15 -11.09
N ALA A 20 0.87 -10.56 -9.90
CA ALA A 20 0.76 -9.72 -8.71
C ALA A 20 1.35 -8.33 -8.98
N ALA A 21 0.71 -7.30 -8.43
CA ALA A 21 1.16 -5.93 -8.63
C ALA A 21 2.62 -5.76 -8.21
N GLN A 22 3.40 -5.01 -9.00
CA GLN A 22 4.78 -4.70 -8.63
C GLN A 22 4.78 -3.82 -7.37
N PRO A 23 5.56 -4.15 -6.34
CA PRO A 23 5.58 -3.41 -5.08
C PRO A 23 5.98 -1.94 -5.23
N LEU A 24 6.76 -1.60 -6.25
CA LEU A 24 7.26 -0.25 -6.50
C LEU A 24 6.97 0.14 -7.95
N LEU A 25 6.18 1.20 -8.14
CA LEU A 25 5.79 1.71 -9.45
C LEU A 25 6.33 3.12 -9.68
N THR A 26 6.83 3.40 -10.87
CA THR A 26 7.11 4.78 -11.28
C THR A 26 5.82 5.57 -11.44
N PRO A 27 5.84 6.91 -11.33
CA PRO A 27 4.67 7.76 -11.62
C PRO A 27 4.03 7.47 -12.98
N ALA A 28 4.86 7.28 -14.02
CA ALA A 28 4.40 6.96 -15.37
C ALA A 28 3.66 5.60 -15.44
N ALA A 29 4.06 4.62 -14.62
CA ALA A 29 3.37 3.33 -14.53
C ALA A 29 2.05 3.41 -13.75
N VAL A 30 1.95 4.33 -12.77
CA VAL A 30 0.71 4.53 -11.99
C VAL A 30 -0.34 5.29 -12.80
N GLN A 31 0.05 6.28 -13.60
CA GLN A 31 -0.88 7.15 -14.34
C GLN A 31 -1.97 6.39 -15.13
N PRO A 32 -1.66 5.39 -15.97
CA PRO A 32 -2.69 4.65 -16.71
C PRO A 32 -3.60 3.83 -15.78
N LEU A 33 -3.13 3.42 -14.60
CA LEU A 33 -3.92 2.65 -13.64
C LEU A 33 -5.05 3.46 -13.02
N LEU A 34 -4.96 4.80 -12.99
CA LEU A 34 -5.99 5.68 -12.42
C LEU A 34 -7.36 5.56 -13.11
N LYS A 35 -7.41 5.00 -14.32
CA LYS A 35 -8.65 4.74 -15.06
C LYS A 35 -9.37 3.46 -14.58
N ASN A 36 -8.68 2.61 -13.82
CA ASN A 36 -9.26 1.36 -13.33
C ASN A 36 -9.99 1.61 -12.00
N PRO A 37 -11.31 1.36 -11.90
CA PRO A 37 -12.08 1.57 -10.67
C PRO A 37 -11.64 0.68 -9.49
N GLN A 38 -10.92 -0.40 -9.75
CA GLN A 38 -10.34 -1.26 -8.72
C GLN A 38 -9.03 -0.71 -8.15
N VAL A 39 -8.45 0.33 -8.75
CA VAL A 39 -7.26 0.99 -8.21
C VAL A 39 -7.65 2.06 -7.20
N ARG A 40 -6.99 2.06 -6.05
CA ARG A 40 -7.17 3.05 -4.99
C ARG A 40 -5.82 3.67 -4.64
N VAL A 41 -5.63 4.93 -5.00
CA VAL A 41 -4.46 5.69 -4.55
C VAL A 41 -4.74 6.21 -3.14
N ILE A 42 -3.85 5.89 -2.20
CA ILE A 42 -3.92 6.29 -0.79
C ILE A 42 -2.79 7.27 -0.53
N ASP A 43 -3.14 8.54 -0.37
CA ASP A 43 -2.19 9.59 -0.02
C ASP A 43 -2.09 9.69 1.50
N ILE A 44 -0.90 9.39 2.03
CA ILE A 44 -0.65 9.37 3.47
C ILE A 44 -0.06 10.67 4.02
N ARG A 45 0.02 11.72 3.19
CA ARG A 45 0.44 13.05 3.64
C ARG A 45 -0.62 13.68 4.55
N GLU A 46 -0.20 14.66 5.32
CA GLU A 46 -1.13 15.47 6.09
C GLU A 46 -2.13 16.20 5.16
N PRO A 47 -3.37 16.49 5.64
CA PRO A 47 -4.42 17.10 4.82
C PRO A 47 -3.95 18.32 4.07
N LYS A 48 -3.18 19.21 4.70
CA LYS A 48 -2.64 20.43 4.06
C LYS A 48 -1.88 20.13 2.76
N GLY A 49 -1.08 19.07 2.73
CA GLY A 49 -0.33 18.68 1.54
C GLY A 49 -1.21 18.02 0.49
N PHE A 50 -2.18 17.20 0.92
CA PHE A 50 -3.17 16.58 0.05
C PHE A 50 -4.08 17.62 -0.62
N ASP A 51 -4.62 18.55 0.16
CA ASP A 51 -5.56 19.58 -0.34
C ASP A 51 -4.89 20.55 -1.31
N ALA A 52 -3.60 20.81 -1.14
CA ALA A 52 -2.83 21.66 -2.04
C ALA A 52 -2.67 21.05 -3.43
N ALA A 53 -2.33 19.77 -3.52
CA ALA A 53 -2.25 19.01 -4.77
C ALA A 53 -2.08 17.53 -4.46
N HIS A 54 -2.83 16.65 -5.13
CA HIS A 54 -2.74 15.20 -5.00
C HIS A 54 -2.93 14.48 -6.35
N ILE A 55 -2.62 13.21 -6.42
CA ILE A 55 -2.89 12.37 -7.61
C ILE A 55 -4.40 12.32 -7.84
N PRO A 56 -4.90 12.56 -9.07
CA PRO A 56 -6.34 12.55 -9.35
C PRO A 56 -7.01 11.25 -8.89
N GLY A 57 -8.11 11.37 -8.13
CA GLY A 57 -8.83 10.22 -7.58
C GLY A 57 -8.23 9.62 -6.31
N ALA A 58 -7.14 10.17 -5.77
CA ALA A 58 -6.59 9.73 -4.51
C ALA A 58 -7.51 10.04 -3.32
N VAL A 59 -7.44 9.19 -2.30
CA VAL A 59 -8.09 9.40 -1.00
C VAL A 59 -7.03 9.69 0.06
N ASN A 60 -7.35 10.60 0.97
CA ASN A 60 -6.40 10.98 2.03
C ASN A 60 -6.57 10.11 3.28
N ALA A 61 -5.49 9.49 3.68
CA ALA A 61 -5.39 8.73 4.93
C ALA A 61 -4.04 9.03 5.60
N PRO A 62 -3.93 10.14 6.35
CA PRO A 62 -2.68 10.59 6.96
C PRO A 62 -1.96 9.50 7.71
N TYR A 63 -0.62 9.48 7.62
CA TYR A 63 0.22 8.42 8.18
C TYR A 63 -0.05 8.16 9.65
N GLY A 64 -0.45 9.18 10.41
CA GLY A 64 -0.83 9.05 11.82
C GLY A 64 -1.96 8.04 12.09
N LYS A 65 -2.84 7.78 11.10
CA LYS A 65 -3.93 6.78 11.22
C LYS A 65 -3.42 5.32 11.17
N TRP A 66 -2.18 5.12 10.72
CA TRP A 66 -1.56 3.81 10.54
C TRP A 66 -0.57 3.45 11.65
N ARG A 67 -0.46 4.29 12.66
CA ARG A 67 0.49 4.17 13.77
C ARG A 67 -0.22 4.05 15.11
N GLY A 68 0.52 3.59 16.10
CA GLY A 68 0.14 3.65 17.51
C GLY A 68 0.15 5.09 18.05
N PRO A 69 -0.16 5.24 19.34
CA PRO A 69 -0.18 6.53 19.99
C PRO A 69 1.20 7.19 20.04
N ALA A 70 1.27 8.48 20.30
CA ALA A 70 2.54 9.22 20.38
C ALA A 70 3.54 8.63 21.39
N SER A 71 3.03 7.98 22.45
CA SER A 71 3.84 7.26 23.45
C SER A 71 4.48 5.97 22.91
N ASN A 72 3.89 5.35 21.88
CA ASN A 72 4.42 4.18 21.20
C ASN A 72 4.04 4.19 19.70
N PRO A 73 4.66 5.07 18.90
CA PRO A 73 4.29 5.24 17.50
C PRO A 73 4.58 4.02 16.63
N GLY A 74 5.43 3.09 17.09
CA GLY A 74 5.69 1.81 16.43
C GLY A 74 4.59 0.77 16.57
N GLU A 75 3.71 0.92 17.55
CA GLU A 75 2.60 0.02 17.80
C GLU A 75 1.60 0.01 16.63
N LEU A 76 0.92 -1.12 16.46
CA LEU A 76 -0.21 -1.21 15.53
C LEU A 76 -1.45 -0.57 16.16
N PRO A 77 -2.25 0.16 15.39
CA PRO A 77 -3.59 0.53 15.85
C PRO A 77 -4.42 -0.71 16.16
N ASP A 78 -5.40 -0.55 17.05
CA ASP A 78 -6.36 -1.62 17.33
C ASP A 78 -6.99 -2.16 16.06
N GLN A 79 -7.25 -3.46 16.04
CA GLN A 79 -7.89 -4.17 14.90
C GLN A 79 -9.16 -3.46 14.42
N ALA A 80 -10.02 -3.01 15.34
CA ALA A 80 -11.26 -2.32 14.97
C ALA A 80 -10.99 -0.99 14.25
N LYS A 81 -9.96 -0.24 14.65
CA LYS A 81 -9.56 1.02 13.99
C LYS A 81 -9.02 0.75 12.59
N LEU A 82 -8.21 -0.31 12.41
CA LEU A 82 -7.70 -0.69 11.10
C LEU A 82 -8.82 -1.15 10.16
N VAL A 83 -9.77 -1.95 10.65
CA VAL A 83 -10.95 -2.35 9.88
C VAL A 83 -11.76 -1.13 9.45
N ALA A 84 -12.08 -0.22 10.37
CA ALA A 84 -12.83 0.99 10.06
C ALA A 84 -12.06 1.87 9.03
N LEU A 85 -10.74 1.95 9.13
CA LEU A 85 -9.91 2.70 8.20
C LEU A 85 -9.98 2.10 6.79
N VAL A 86 -9.74 0.80 6.62
CA VAL A 86 -9.79 0.15 5.30
C VAL A 86 -11.18 0.22 4.68
N GLN A 87 -12.24 0.10 5.50
CA GLN A 87 -13.62 0.28 5.05
C GLN A 87 -13.87 1.69 4.55
N SER A 88 -13.45 2.72 5.30
CA SER A 88 -13.64 4.12 4.91
C SER A 88 -12.92 4.48 3.61
N LEU A 89 -11.84 3.78 3.28
CA LEU A 89 -11.09 3.93 2.03
C LEU A 89 -11.68 3.12 0.87
N GLY A 90 -12.79 2.39 1.09
CA GLY A 90 -13.43 1.56 0.09
C GLY A 90 -12.57 0.37 -0.35
N LEU A 91 -11.66 -0.12 0.49
CA LEU A 91 -10.76 -1.23 0.13
C LEU A 91 -11.48 -2.57 0.23
N THR A 92 -11.14 -3.47 -0.68
CA THR A 92 -11.58 -4.86 -0.75
C THR A 92 -10.38 -5.75 -1.06
N PRO A 93 -10.48 -7.08 -0.93
CA PRO A 93 -9.41 -7.98 -1.34
C PRO A 93 -8.98 -7.84 -2.81
N GLN A 94 -9.87 -7.33 -3.66
CA GLN A 94 -9.63 -7.13 -5.11
C GLN A 94 -9.07 -5.73 -5.43
N THR A 95 -8.96 -4.86 -4.44
CA THR A 95 -8.46 -3.50 -4.65
C THR A 95 -6.94 -3.52 -4.85
N HIS A 96 -6.47 -2.93 -5.93
CA HIS A 96 -5.06 -2.58 -6.08
C HIS A 96 -4.81 -1.26 -5.34
N ALA A 97 -4.26 -1.32 -4.14
CA ALA A 97 -3.95 -0.15 -3.34
C ALA A 97 -2.54 0.39 -3.68
N VAL A 98 -2.47 1.67 -4.06
CA VAL A 98 -1.23 2.37 -4.41
C VAL A 98 -0.97 3.45 -3.38
N VAL A 99 0.08 3.29 -2.58
CA VAL A 99 0.42 4.20 -1.48
C VAL A 99 1.34 5.31 -1.98
N VAL A 100 1.05 6.55 -1.62
CA VAL A 100 1.86 7.71 -1.95
C VAL A 100 2.07 8.62 -0.74
N SER A 101 3.27 9.17 -0.62
CA SER A 101 3.63 10.24 0.31
C SER A 101 4.39 11.34 -0.44
N THR A 102 5.12 12.20 0.27
CA THR A 102 5.88 13.30 -0.35
C THR A 102 7.01 12.78 -1.25
N GLY A 103 7.72 11.73 -0.85
CA GLY A 103 8.92 11.23 -1.53
C GLY A 103 10.19 11.98 -1.13
N LYS A 104 10.20 12.58 0.06
CA LYS A 104 11.25 13.49 0.51
C LYS A 104 12.56 12.79 0.86
N ASP A 105 12.49 11.68 1.60
CA ASP A 105 13.65 10.99 2.14
C ASP A 105 13.33 9.52 2.50
N ALA A 106 14.30 8.80 3.05
CA ALA A 106 14.16 7.42 3.47
C ALA A 106 13.11 7.22 4.59
N THR A 107 12.92 8.21 5.46
CA THR A 107 11.91 8.14 6.53
C THR A 107 10.51 8.21 5.95
N ASP A 108 10.31 9.10 4.97
CA ASP A 108 9.06 9.22 4.23
C ASP A 108 8.74 7.97 3.41
N PHE A 109 9.77 7.36 2.80
CA PHE A 109 9.63 6.05 2.17
C PHE A 109 9.25 4.96 3.19
N GLY A 110 9.87 4.97 4.36
CA GLY A 110 9.55 4.06 5.46
C GLY A 110 8.08 4.16 5.91
N ALA A 111 7.50 5.36 5.88
CA ALA A 111 6.07 5.56 6.15
C ALA A 111 5.18 4.85 5.12
N MET A 112 5.50 4.98 3.82
CA MET A 112 4.79 4.25 2.76
C MET A 112 4.95 2.73 2.91
N ALA A 113 6.16 2.26 3.20
CA ALA A 113 6.46 0.85 3.41
C ALA A 113 5.69 0.28 4.62
N ARG A 114 5.53 1.05 5.70
CA ARG A 114 4.71 0.67 6.86
C ARG A 114 3.24 0.50 6.48
N VAL A 115 2.68 1.41 5.69
CA VAL A 115 1.29 1.30 5.22
C VAL A 115 1.13 0.11 4.28
N TYR A 116 2.05 -0.09 3.34
CA TYR A 116 2.09 -1.26 2.47
C TYR A 116 2.07 -2.56 3.28
N TRP A 117 2.96 -2.69 4.27
CA TRP A 117 3.03 -3.85 5.16
C TRP A 117 1.74 -4.05 5.95
N THR A 118 1.14 -2.98 6.47
CA THR A 118 -0.14 -3.05 7.20
C THR A 118 -1.25 -3.57 6.30
N LEU A 119 -1.38 -3.05 5.08
CA LEU A 119 -2.39 -3.51 4.11
C LEU A 119 -2.15 -4.97 3.70
N LYS A 120 -0.90 -5.38 3.51
CA LYS A 120 -0.53 -6.78 3.26
C LYS A 120 -0.95 -7.69 4.40
N SER A 121 -0.68 -7.28 5.63
CA SER A 121 -1.09 -8.02 6.83
C SER A 121 -2.61 -8.04 7.04
N LEU A 122 -3.32 -7.12 6.43
CA LEU A 122 -4.79 -7.10 6.37
C LEU A 122 -5.34 -7.86 5.14
N GLY A 123 -4.50 -8.62 4.42
CA GLY A 123 -4.93 -9.55 3.37
C GLY A 123 -5.05 -8.95 1.96
N LEU A 124 -4.64 -7.71 1.73
CA LEU A 124 -4.55 -7.20 0.37
C LEU A 124 -3.31 -7.76 -0.32
N THR A 125 -3.46 -8.22 -1.56
CA THR A 125 -2.37 -8.81 -2.36
C THR A 125 -1.86 -7.88 -3.46
N GLU A 126 -2.74 -7.04 -4.01
CA GLU A 126 -2.41 -6.08 -5.05
C GLU A 126 -2.01 -4.75 -4.40
N LEU A 127 -0.71 -4.58 -4.17
CA LEU A 127 -0.17 -3.46 -3.42
C LEU A 127 1.03 -2.84 -4.14
N SER A 128 1.07 -1.51 -4.20
CA SER A 128 2.20 -0.78 -4.76
C SER A 128 2.49 0.49 -3.98
N ILE A 129 3.72 0.99 -4.11
CA ILE A 129 4.17 2.29 -3.62
C ILE A 129 4.57 3.13 -4.84
N VAL A 130 4.21 4.41 -4.85
CA VAL A 130 4.71 5.35 -5.86
C VAL A 130 6.18 5.67 -5.57
N ASN A 131 7.07 5.21 -6.44
CA ASN A 131 8.50 5.43 -6.29
C ASN A 131 8.83 6.92 -6.38
N GLY A 132 9.45 7.47 -5.33
CA GLY A 132 9.75 8.90 -5.21
C GLY A 132 8.54 9.77 -4.86
N GLY A 133 7.36 9.17 -4.58
CA GLY A 133 6.19 9.88 -4.08
C GLY A 133 5.69 11.02 -4.97
N MET A 134 5.11 12.04 -4.35
CA MET A 134 4.61 13.23 -5.06
C MET A 134 5.74 14.03 -5.71
N GLN A 135 6.95 14.06 -5.13
CA GLN A 135 8.07 14.75 -5.77
C GLN A 135 8.39 14.17 -7.15
N ALA A 136 8.40 12.83 -7.26
CA ALA A 136 8.62 12.18 -8.55
C ALA A 136 7.42 12.34 -9.49
N TRP A 137 6.18 12.40 -8.96
CA TRP A 137 4.97 12.67 -9.73
C TRP A 137 5.04 14.07 -10.38
N ASP A 138 5.40 15.08 -9.60
CA ASP A 138 5.55 16.48 -10.06
C ASP A 138 6.72 16.64 -11.04
N ALA A 139 7.86 15.97 -10.77
CA ALA A 139 9.01 15.98 -11.67
C ALA A 139 8.67 15.36 -13.04
N ALA A 140 7.78 14.36 -13.06
CA ALA A 140 7.25 13.76 -14.28
C ALA A 140 6.18 14.64 -14.96
N LYS A 141 5.81 15.80 -14.38
CA LYS A 141 4.80 16.75 -14.88
C LYS A 141 3.44 16.09 -15.11
N LEU A 142 3.08 15.13 -14.26
CA LEU A 142 1.80 14.43 -14.36
C LEU A 142 0.67 15.26 -13.73
N PRO A 143 -0.58 15.07 -14.17
CA PRO A 143 -1.73 15.81 -13.68
C PRO A 143 -1.91 15.67 -12.16
N THR A 144 -2.27 16.75 -11.49
CA THR A 144 -2.70 16.78 -10.09
C THR A 144 -4.12 17.31 -9.97
N SER A 145 -4.74 17.09 -8.82
CA SER A 145 -6.08 17.58 -8.47
C SER A 145 -6.05 18.20 -7.08
N THR A 146 -6.98 19.14 -6.84
CA THR A 146 -7.31 19.64 -5.51
C THR A 146 -8.71 19.18 -5.07
N THR A 147 -9.40 18.42 -5.93
CA THR A 147 -10.76 17.96 -5.68
C THR A 147 -10.73 16.62 -4.98
N ALA A 148 -11.08 16.60 -3.70
CA ALA A 148 -11.22 15.36 -2.93
C ALA A 148 -12.36 14.50 -3.49
N VAL A 149 -12.11 13.19 -3.58
CA VAL A 149 -13.13 12.22 -4.01
C VAL A 149 -13.78 11.57 -2.79
N GLN A 150 -15.10 11.34 -2.89
CA GLN A 150 -15.83 10.54 -1.92
C GLN A 150 -15.89 9.10 -2.43
N VAL A 151 -15.47 8.16 -1.59
CA VAL A 151 -15.57 6.73 -1.91
C VAL A 151 -16.61 6.08 -1.00
N ALA A 152 -17.41 5.18 -1.57
CA ALA A 152 -18.34 4.39 -0.77
C ALA A 152 -17.55 3.46 0.16
N PRO A 153 -17.86 3.42 1.46
CA PRO A 153 -17.23 2.47 2.38
C PRO A 153 -17.44 1.02 1.94
N SER A 154 -16.42 0.20 2.11
CA SER A 154 -16.54 -1.24 1.86
C SER A 154 -17.09 -1.97 3.09
N GLN A 155 -17.47 -3.25 2.91
CA GLN A 155 -17.83 -4.16 4.00
C GLN A 155 -16.66 -5.10 4.37
N TYR A 156 -15.46 -4.82 3.86
CA TYR A 156 -14.29 -5.65 4.10
C TYR A 156 -13.87 -5.57 5.57
N ALA A 157 -13.90 -6.71 6.25
CA ALA A 157 -13.51 -6.83 7.66
C ALA A 157 -12.35 -7.82 7.81
N PRO A 158 -11.11 -7.42 7.43
CA PRO A 158 -9.96 -8.30 7.53
C PRO A 158 -9.56 -8.59 8.97
N THR A 159 -8.94 -9.76 9.17
CA THR A 159 -8.16 -10.06 10.36
C THR A 159 -6.69 -9.85 10.05
N PHE A 160 -5.94 -9.27 11.00
CA PHE A 160 -4.51 -9.06 10.83
C PHE A 160 -3.76 -10.41 10.79
N ASP A 161 -3.01 -10.63 9.72
CA ASP A 161 -2.18 -11.83 9.54
C ASP A 161 -0.84 -11.66 10.26
N ALA A 162 -0.73 -12.26 11.44
CA ALA A 162 0.47 -12.18 12.26
C ALA A 162 1.73 -12.84 11.66
N ARG A 163 1.62 -13.60 10.57
CA ARG A 163 2.80 -14.18 9.88
C ARG A 163 3.78 -13.13 9.37
N TRP A 164 3.31 -11.90 9.18
CA TRP A 164 4.13 -10.77 8.75
C TRP A 164 4.66 -9.91 9.92
N LEU A 165 4.44 -10.37 11.15
CA LEU A 165 4.86 -9.69 12.37
C LEU A 165 5.78 -10.60 13.18
N ALA A 166 6.96 -10.09 13.55
CA ALA A 166 7.78 -10.67 14.60
C ALA A 166 7.78 -9.70 15.79
N THR A 167 7.35 -10.18 16.93
CA THR A 167 7.43 -9.42 18.18
C THR A 167 8.86 -9.33 18.70
N ARG A 168 9.11 -8.45 19.65
CA ARG A 168 10.41 -8.40 20.33
C ARG A 168 10.81 -9.75 20.91
N ASP A 169 9.84 -10.47 21.51
CA ASP A 169 10.10 -11.75 22.15
C ASP A 169 10.39 -12.85 21.11
N ASP A 170 9.70 -12.85 19.95
CA ASP A 170 10.01 -13.72 18.81
C ASP A 170 11.43 -13.47 18.31
N VAL A 171 11.79 -12.21 18.08
CA VAL A 171 13.15 -11.83 17.64
C VAL A 171 14.20 -12.28 18.67
N GLN A 172 13.96 -12.04 19.97
CA GLN A 172 14.87 -12.46 21.02
C GLN A 172 15.05 -13.98 21.07
N GLN A 173 13.98 -14.74 20.86
CA GLN A 173 14.05 -16.20 20.78
C GLN A 173 14.88 -16.65 19.58
N HIS A 174 14.65 -16.06 18.39
CA HIS A 174 15.42 -16.38 17.19
C HIS A 174 16.91 -16.07 17.34
N VAL A 175 17.26 -14.96 18.00
CA VAL A 175 18.67 -14.64 18.32
C VAL A 175 19.29 -15.69 19.24
N LYS A 176 18.59 -16.09 20.32
CA LYS A 176 19.08 -17.12 21.25
C LYS A 176 19.30 -18.46 20.58
N LEU A 177 18.41 -18.84 19.66
CA LEU A 177 18.48 -20.12 18.95
C LEU A 177 19.40 -20.07 17.72
N SER A 178 19.89 -18.91 17.33
CA SER A 178 20.72 -18.70 16.12
C SER A 178 20.11 -19.32 14.86
N ASN A 179 18.77 -19.30 14.73
CA ASN A 179 18.02 -19.95 13.66
C ASN A 179 17.39 -18.98 12.66
N ALA A 180 17.72 -17.67 12.74
CA ALA A 180 17.27 -16.65 11.81
C ALA A 180 18.38 -15.63 11.54
N VAL A 181 18.36 -15.04 10.35
CA VAL A 181 19.21 -13.90 9.99
C VAL A 181 18.42 -12.62 10.22
N LEU A 182 18.97 -11.72 11.04
CA LEU A 182 18.41 -10.39 11.23
C LEU A 182 18.98 -9.45 10.17
N VAL A 183 18.09 -8.85 9.39
CA VAL A 183 18.45 -7.88 8.34
C VAL A 183 17.93 -6.51 8.72
N ASP A 184 18.84 -5.55 8.88
CA ASP A 184 18.47 -4.14 9.04
C ASP A 184 18.47 -3.47 7.67
N SER A 185 17.29 -3.07 7.20
CA SER A 185 17.09 -2.40 5.90
C SER A 185 17.15 -0.88 5.98
N ARG A 186 17.48 -0.32 7.15
CA ARG A 186 17.64 1.13 7.32
C ARG A 186 18.92 1.62 6.65
N PRO A 187 19.01 2.93 6.28
CA PRO A 187 20.26 3.53 5.81
C PRO A 187 21.41 3.32 6.80
N ASP A 188 22.64 3.24 6.27
CA ASP A 188 23.85 2.93 7.04
C ASP A 188 24.03 3.79 8.31
N ALA A 189 23.69 5.09 8.24
CA ALA A 189 23.79 5.97 9.40
C ALA A 189 22.86 5.56 10.55
N PHE A 190 21.67 4.99 10.24
CA PHE A 190 20.74 4.44 11.23
C PHE A 190 21.25 3.10 11.78
N TYR A 191 21.76 2.25 10.90
CA TYR A 191 22.31 0.96 11.30
C TYR A 191 23.49 1.14 12.25
N GLN A 192 24.37 2.10 11.99
CA GLN A 192 25.53 2.42 12.81
C GLN A 192 25.17 3.25 14.08
N GLY A 193 23.92 3.58 14.31
CA GLY A 193 23.49 4.39 15.45
C GLY A 193 23.92 5.86 15.40
N LYS A 194 24.37 6.35 14.24
CA LYS A 194 24.74 7.78 14.04
C LYS A 194 23.54 8.69 13.93
N THR A 195 22.36 8.12 13.60
CA THR A 195 21.10 8.82 13.44
C THR A 195 19.99 7.97 14.05
N GLN A 196 19.00 8.62 14.66
CA GLN A 196 17.79 7.98 15.18
C GLN A 196 16.56 8.51 14.44
N ALA A 197 15.53 7.69 14.31
CA ALA A 197 14.23 8.16 13.86
C ALA A 197 13.62 9.08 14.92
N PRO A 198 12.89 10.13 14.50
CA PRO A 198 12.18 11.03 15.40
C PRO A 198 11.07 10.33 16.20
#